data_6f9584e0e52d66f749e0808bf3fda2d6
#
_entry.id   6f9584e0e52d66f749e0808bf3fda2d6
#
_cell.length_a   1.000
_cell.length_b   1.000
_cell.length_c   1.000
_cell.angle_alpha   90.00
_cell.angle_beta   90.00
_cell.angle_gamma   90.00
#
_symmetry.space_group_name_H-M   'P 1'
#
loop_
_entity.id
_entity.type
_entity.pdbx_description
1 polymer ?
#
loop_
_entity_poly.entity_id
_entity_poly.type
_entity_poly.pdbx_seq_one_letter_code
_entity_poly.pdbx_strand_id
1 'polypeptide(L)'
;CGAVIPKDGPARVSLIEQQPTGRGLAWLVDWLNERYGRASCVVIDGRNGVDVLVERIRPTWKAKSAVLRPSARDVIASVGLFTTTVNERGLTWYKPQEALNESAVTSTKRPISGGYGFGGDNSLPLEACALALWGAKTCKRDPTRKMRIG
;
A
#
# COMPACT_ATOMS: atom_id res chain seq x y z
N CYS A 1 1.49 5.41 1.17
CA CYS A 1 0.14 5.46 0.59
C CYS A 1 -0.87 4.74 1.47
N GLY A 2 -2.14 5.10 1.33
CA GLY A 2 -3.27 4.43 1.96
C GLY A 2 -4.38 4.13 0.96
N ALA A 3 -5.18 3.09 1.23
CA ALA A 3 -6.36 2.76 0.47
C ALA A 3 -7.54 2.47 1.39
N VAL A 4 -8.72 2.89 0.99
CA VAL A 4 -9.99 2.62 1.67
C VAL A 4 -10.97 2.09 0.64
N ILE A 5 -11.63 0.99 0.99
CA ILE A 5 -12.73 0.44 0.21
C ILE A 5 -14.02 0.68 1.00
N PRO A 6 -14.81 1.69 0.63
CA PRO A 6 -16.07 1.96 1.30
C PRO A 6 -17.10 0.87 0.96
N LYS A 7 -18.16 0.77 1.77
CA LYS A 7 -19.27 -0.14 1.48
C LYS A 7 -19.98 0.23 0.17
N ASP A 8 -20.11 1.53 -0.06
CA ASP A 8 -20.77 2.09 -1.24
C ASP A 8 -19.84 3.10 -1.92
N GLY A 9 -19.81 3.09 -3.27
CA GLY A 9 -19.02 3.99 -4.07
C GLY A 9 -17.60 3.51 -4.38
N PRO A 10 -16.80 4.34 -5.07
CA PRO A 10 -15.47 3.97 -5.54
C PRO A 10 -14.46 3.80 -4.38
N ALA A 11 -13.49 2.94 -4.59
CA ALA A 11 -12.32 2.85 -3.73
C ALA A 11 -11.56 4.19 -3.73
N ARG A 12 -10.86 4.48 -2.64
CA ARG A 12 -10.07 5.71 -2.50
C ARG A 12 -8.64 5.36 -2.17
N VAL A 13 -7.70 5.98 -2.88
CA VAL A 13 -6.28 5.91 -2.56
C VAL A 13 -5.73 7.30 -2.28
N SER A 14 -4.67 7.37 -1.50
CA SER A 14 -4.02 8.63 -1.15
C SER A 14 -2.53 8.43 -0.93
N LEU A 15 -1.72 9.32 -1.46
CA LEU A 15 -0.34 9.50 -1.04
C LEU A 15 -0.36 10.30 0.27
N ILE A 16 -0.11 9.63 1.40
CA ILE A 16 -0.26 10.25 2.71
C ILE A 16 1.04 10.93 3.14
N GLU A 17 2.16 10.23 2.95
CA GLU A 17 3.48 10.71 3.37
C GLU A 17 4.56 10.09 2.49
N GLN A 18 5.57 10.87 2.17
CA GLN A 18 6.76 10.45 1.45
C GLN A 18 7.97 11.20 2.01
N GLN A 19 8.99 10.47 2.41
CA GLN A 19 10.24 11.06 2.92
C GLN A 19 11.46 10.39 2.29
N PRO A 20 12.57 11.11 2.15
CA PRO A 20 13.84 10.53 1.70
C PRO A 20 14.32 9.43 2.65
N THR A 21 14.85 8.34 2.11
CA THR A 21 15.38 7.21 2.88
C THR A 21 16.54 7.59 3.80
N GLY A 22 17.29 8.63 3.47
CA GLY A 22 18.40 9.13 4.31
C GLY A 22 17.99 9.63 5.69
N ARG A 23 16.69 9.86 5.96
CA ARG A 23 16.17 10.19 7.30
C ARG A 23 16.00 8.99 8.23
N GLY A 24 16.33 7.79 7.76
CA GLY A 24 16.12 6.56 8.53
C GLY A 24 14.65 6.12 8.60
N LEU A 25 14.39 5.08 9.38
CA LEU A 25 13.07 4.42 9.43
C LEU A 25 12.27 4.75 10.72
N ALA A 26 12.83 5.48 11.68
CA ALA A 26 12.18 5.71 12.97
C ALA A 26 10.82 6.40 12.81
N TRP A 27 10.77 7.47 12.03
CA TRP A 27 9.53 8.20 11.75
C TRP A 27 8.43 7.31 11.16
N LEU A 28 8.81 6.36 10.28
CA LEU A 28 7.86 5.45 9.63
C LEU A 28 7.35 4.39 10.59
N VAL A 29 8.21 3.91 11.48
CA VAL A 29 7.82 2.98 12.55
C VAL A 29 6.79 3.63 13.47
N ASP A 30 7.05 4.83 13.94
CA ASP A 30 6.14 5.59 14.82
C ASP A 30 4.82 5.87 14.10
N TRP A 31 4.90 6.35 12.86
CA TRP A 31 3.75 6.64 12.02
C TRP A 31 2.85 5.42 11.78
N LEU A 32 3.44 4.25 11.52
CA LEU A 32 2.70 3.00 11.34
C LEU A 32 2.08 2.52 12.67
N ASN A 33 2.83 2.57 13.76
CA ASN A 33 2.36 2.12 15.07
C ASN A 33 1.16 2.92 15.57
N GLU A 34 1.14 4.23 15.37
CA GLU A 34 -0.01 5.09 15.67
C GLU A 34 -1.29 4.68 14.93
N ARG A 35 -1.15 4.03 13.79
CA ARG A 35 -2.28 3.67 12.90
C ARG A 35 -2.73 2.23 13.03
N TYR A 36 -2.07 1.42 13.86
CA TYR A 36 -2.39 -0.01 14.02
C TYR A 36 -3.85 -0.29 14.34
N GLY A 37 -4.47 0.51 15.20
CA GLY A 37 -5.89 0.35 15.60
C GLY A 37 -6.90 0.76 14.52
N ARG A 38 -6.45 1.42 13.44
CA ARG A 38 -7.31 1.94 12.37
C ARG A 38 -7.05 1.32 11.00
N ALA A 39 -5.88 0.72 10.81
CA ALA A 39 -5.51 0.09 9.54
C ALA A 39 -5.66 -1.43 9.61
N SER A 40 -6.26 -2.02 8.59
CA SER A 40 -6.42 -3.48 8.51
C SER A 40 -5.09 -4.18 8.32
N CYS A 41 -4.23 -3.66 7.48
CA CYS A 41 -2.87 -4.16 7.27
C CYS A 41 -1.93 -3.06 6.79
N VAL A 42 -0.65 -3.37 6.80
CA VAL A 42 0.39 -2.65 6.09
C VAL A 42 1.00 -3.58 5.04
N VAL A 43 1.17 -3.07 3.82
CA VAL A 43 1.87 -3.77 2.75
C VAL A 43 3.25 -3.14 2.62
N ILE A 44 4.30 -3.95 2.75
CA ILE A 44 5.68 -3.48 2.70
C ILE A 44 6.37 -4.22 1.56
N ASP A 45 6.66 -3.48 0.49
CA ASP A 45 7.42 -3.96 -0.65
C ASP A 45 8.83 -3.37 -0.64
N GLY A 46 9.75 -4.08 -1.26
CA GLY A 46 11.15 -3.70 -1.39
C GLY A 46 12.11 -4.80 -0.94
N ARG A 47 13.41 -4.55 -1.15
CA ARG A 47 14.47 -5.49 -0.79
C ARG A 47 15.29 -4.98 0.40
N ASN A 48 15.83 -3.79 0.30
CA ASN A 48 16.74 -3.24 1.31
C ASN A 48 15.96 -2.57 2.44
N GLY A 49 16.27 -2.92 3.69
CA GLY A 49 15.68 -2.32 4.88
C GLY A 49 14.28 -2.81 5.26
N VAL A 50 13.63 -3.61 4.41
CA VAL A 50 12.28 -4.14 4.68
C VAL A 50 12.25 -5.02 5.92
N ASP A 51 13.21 -5.92 6.07
CA ASP A 51 13.27 -6.80 7.24
C ASP A 51 13.43 -6.00 8.53
N VAL A 52 14.28 -4.98 8.53
CA VAL A 52 14.47 -4.07 9.68
C VAL A 52 13.18 -3.33 10.03
N LEU A 53 12.44 -2.84 9.03
CA LEU A 53 11.16 -2.18 9.26
C LEU A 53 10.14 -3.15 9.85
N VAL A 54 10.03 -4.35 9.28
CA VAL A 54 9.10 -5.39 9.74
C VAL A 54 9.42 -5.77 11.20
N GLU A 55 10.68 -5.98 11.54
CA GLU A 55 11.09 -6.30 12.91
C GLU A 55 10.71 -5.19 13.89
N ARG A 56 10.91 -3.93 13.53
CA ARG A 56 10.60 -2.78 14.39
C ARG A 56 9.11 -2.59 14.64
N ILE A 57 8.25 -2.86 13.65
CA ILE A 57 6.80 -2.71 13.81
C ILE A 57 6.14 -3.95 14.43
N ARG A 58 6.78 -5.13 14.37
CA ARG A 58 6.24 -6.41 14.84
C ARG A 58 5.71 -6.41 16.29
N PRO A 59 6.33 -5.70 17.26
CA PRO A 59 5.79 -5.63 18.61
C PRO A 59 4.36 -5.07 18.68
N THR A 60 4.02 -4.14 17.79
CA THR A 60 2.68 -3.57 17.65
C THR A 60 1.82 -4.38 16.67
N TRP A 61 2.36 -4.68 15.49
CA TRP A 61 1.69 -5.41 14.39
C TRP A 61 1.84 -6.92 14.53
N LYS A 62 1.36 -7.49 15.63
CA LYS A 62 1.57 -8.90 16.04
C LYS A 62 0.90 -9.92 15.12
N ALA A 63 -0.27 -9.59 14.56
CA ALA A 63 -1.00 -10.53 13.72
C ALA A 63 -0.26 -10.75 12.39
N LYS A 64 -0.05 -12.00 12.00
CA LYS A 64 0.63 -12.35 10.73
C LYS A 64 -0.07 -11.70 9.51
N SER A 65 -1.39 -11.61 9.54
CA SER A 65 -2.20 -10.99 8.48
C SER A 65 -2.16 -9.46 8.48
N ALA A 66 -1.55 -8.83 9.48
CA ALA A 66 -1.47 -7.38 9.58
C ALA A 66 -0.26 -6.78 8.83
N VAL A 67 0.75 -7.59 8.53
CA VAL A 67 1.93 -7.18 7.74
C VAL A 67 2.04 -8.10 6.53
N LEU A 68 1.81 -7.54 5.35
CA LEU A 68 1.85 -8.26 4.08
C LEU A 68 3.15 -7.91 3.35
N ARG A 69 3.82 -8.96 2.87
CA ARG A 69 5.02 -8.84 2.01
C ARG A 69 4.64 -9.39 0.64
N PRO A 70 4.42 -8.54 -0.37
CA PRO A 70 3.99 -8.99 -1.67
C PRO A 70 5.09 -9.78 -2.37
N SER A 71 4.73 -10.87 -3.01
CA SER A 71 5.56 -11.56 -3.99
C SER A 71 5.53 -10.84 -5.33
N ALA A 72 6.40 -11.21 -6.27
CA ALA A 72 6.36 -10.66 -7.62
C ALA A 72 4.99 -10.85 -8.29
N ARG A 73 4.32 -11.99 -8.03
CA ARG A 73 2.96 -12.27 -8.51
C ARG A 73 1.94 -11.30 -7.91
N ASP A 74 2.08 -10.97 -6.63
CA ASP A 74 1.19 -10.03 -5.95
C ASP A 74 1.39 -8.60 -6.47
N VAL A 75 2.62 -8.20 -6.78
CA VAL A 75 2.91 -6.90 -7.42
C VAL A 75 2.23 -6.84 -8.80
N ILE A 76 2.35 -7.88 -9.63
CA ILE A 76 1.66 -7.95 -10.93
C ILE A 76 0.14 -7.86 -10.74
N ALA A 77 -0.40 -8.61 -9.79
CA ALA A 77 -1.83 -8.59 -9.47
C ALA A 77 -2.30 -7.22 -8.99
N SER A 78 -1.50 -6.53 -8.18
CA SER A 78 -1.82 -5.18 -7.70
C SER A 78 -1.92 -4.15 -8.82
N VAL A 79 -0.99 -4.22 -9.79
CA VAL A 79 -1.01 -3.34 -10.98
C VAL A 79 -2.23 -3.62 -11.85
N GLY A 80 -2.55 -4.89 -12.11
CA GLY A 80 -3.74 -5.29 -12.85
C GLY A 80 -5.02 -4.80 -12.17
N LEU A 81 -5.13 -5.04 -10.87
CA LEU A 81 -6.25 -4.56 -10.06
C LEU A 81 -6.41 -3.03 -10.13
N PHE A 82 -5.31 -2.31 -9.92
CA PHE A 82 -5.32 -0.84 -9.94
C PHE A 82 -5.77 -0.31 -11.29
N THR A 83 -5.16 -0.79 -12.38
CA THR A 83 -5.45 -0.36 -13.75
C THR A 83 -6.92 -0.66 -14.14
N THR A 84 -7.40 -1.86 -13.83
CA THR A 84 -8.79 -2.24 -14.08
C THR A 84 -9.75 -1.35 -13.31
N THR A 85 -9.49 -1.13 -12.01
CA THR A 85 -10.35 -0.31 -11.15
C THR A 85 -10.40 1.15 -11.63
N VAL A 86 -9.27 1.70 -12.12
CA VAL A 86 -9.24 3.06 -12.72
C VAL A 86 -10.07 3.11 -14.00
N ASN A 87 -9.89 2.15 -14.91
CA ASN A 87 -10.60 2.09 -16.19
C ASN A 87 -12.12 1.96 -16.00
N GLU A 88 -12.55 1.23 -15.00
CA GLU A 88 -13.95 1.04 -14.62
C GLU A 88 -14.51 2.22 -13.79
N ARG A 89 -13.75 3.29 -13.57
CA ARG A 89 -14.10 4.44 -12.72
C ARG A 89 -14.43 4.05 -11.26
N GLY A 90 -13.92 2.91 -10.82
CA GLY A 90 -14.07 2.38 -9.47
C GLY A 90 -13.04 2.90 -8.46
N LEU A 91 -12.16 3.81 -8.87
CA LEU A 91 -11.09 4.38 -8.04
C LEU A 91 -11.06 5.89 -8.13
N THR A 92 -10.85 6.53 -6.98
CA THR A 92 -10.66 7.98 -6.88
C THR A 92 -9.47 8.30 -5.98
N TRP A 93 -8.87 9.46 -6.20
CA TRP A 93 -7.96 10.12 -5.26
C TRP A 93 -8.17 11.62 -5.25
N TYR A 94 -7.69 12.27 -4.20
CA TYR A 94 -7.84 13.70 -4.00
C TYR A 94 -6.93 14.50 -4.95
N LYS A 95 -7.48 15.47 -5.68
CA LYS A 95 -6.75 16.22 -6.70
C LYS A 95 -5.41 16.85 -6.27
N PRO A 96 -5.29 17.52 -5.10
CA PRO A 96 -4.03 18.13 -4.69
C PRO A 96 -2.95 17.13 -4.21
N GLN A 97 -2.69 16.09 -4.98
CA GLN A 97 -1.61 15.12 -4.75
C GLN A 97 -0.69 15.11 -5.96
N GLU A 98 0.06 16.19 -6.16
CA GLU A 98 0.88 16.41 -7.35
C GLU A 98 1.82 15.24 -7.63
N ALA A 99 2.52 14.73 -6.63
CA ALA A 99 3.44 13.60 -6.80
C ALA A 99 2.71 12.32 -7.27
N LEU A 100 1.48 12.06 -6.81
CA LEU A 100 0.69 10.95 -7.30
C LEU A 100 0.16 11.19 -8.72
N ASN A 101 -0.30 12.41 -9.01
CA ASN A 101 -0.76 12.78 -10.33
C ASN A 101 0.36 12.64 -11.37
N GLU A 102 1.55 13.18 -11.06
CA GLU A 102 2.73 13.06 -11.90
C GLU A 102 3.13 11.60 -12.09
N SER A 103 3.18 10.82 -11.02
CA SER A 103 3.46 9.39 -11.07
C SER A 103 2.48 8.65 -11.98
N ALA A 104 1.18 8.97 -11.91
CA ALA A 104 0.16 8.32 -12.73
C ALA A 104 0.31 8.62 -14.23
N VAL A 105 0.81 9.81 -14.58
CA VAL A 105 1.00 10.24 -15.99
C VAL A 105 2.34 9.75 -16.55
N THR A 106 3.40 9.70 -15.74
CA THR A 106 4.77 9.42 -16.22
C THR A 106 5.19 7.96 -16.05
N SER A 107 4.47 7.17 -15.26
CA SER A 107 4.82 5.76 -15.06
C SER A 107 4.71 4.94 -16.33
N THR A 108 5.65 4.03 -16.49
CA THR A 108 5.73 3.08 -17.61
C THR A 108 5.55 1.65 -17.11
N LYS A 109 5.52 0.68 -18.01
CA LYS A 109 5.51 -0.73 -17.66
C LYS A 109 6.94 -1.22 -17.42
N ARG A 110 7.20 -1.77 -16.24
CA ARG A 110 8.45 -2.45 -15.88
C ARG A 110 8.24 -3.96 -15.97
N PRO A 111 8.93 -4.67 -16.86
CA PRO A 111 8.79 -6.12 -16.98
C PRO A 111 9.11 -6.84 -15.66
N ILE A 112 8.26 -7.78 -15.29
CA ILE A 112 8.46 -8.73 -14.20
C ILE A 112 8.13 -10.10 -14.78
N SER A 113 8.86 -11.15 -14.37
CA SER A 113 8.58 -12.52 -14.87
C SER A 113 7.10 -12.88 -14.67
N GLY A 114 6.40 -13.10 -15.78
CA GLY A 114 4.97 -13.39 -15.79
C GLY A 114 4.03 -12.17 -15.94
N GLY A 115 4.58 -10.95 -16.12
CA GLY A 115 3.75 -9.76 -16.29
C GLY A 115 4.55 -8.46 -16.21
N TYR A 116 3.96 -7.44 -15.60
CA TYR A 116 4.63 -6.14 -15.41
C TYR A 116 4.22 -5.46 -14.11
N GLY A 117 5.13 -4.63 -13.60
CA GLY A 117 4.90 -3.64 -12.55
C GLY A 117 4.86 -2.22 -13.11
N PHE A 118 4.61 -1.24 -12.27
CA PHE A 118 4.88 0.15 -12.61
C PHE A 118 6.40 0.41 -12.60
N GLY A 119 6.86 1.26 -13.48
CA GLY A 119 8.27 1.63 -13.65
C GLY A 119 8.42 3.07 -14.12
N GLY A 120 9.66 3.50 -14.29
CA GLY A 120 10.03 4.88 -14.53
C GLY A 120 10.51 5.58 -13.27
N ASP A 121 11.13 6.76 -13.42
CA ASP A 121 11.82 7.46 -12.34
C ASP A 121 10.88 7.92 -11.21
N ASN A 122 9.60 8.08 -11.51
CA ASN A 122 8.60 8.58 -10.57
C ASN A 122 7.44 7.58 -10.31
N SER A 123 7.69 6.27 -10.44
CA SER A 123 6.63 5.25 -10.32
C SER A 123 6.25 4.90 -8.89
N LEU A 124 7.07 5.21 -7.90
CA LEU A 124 6.88 4.79 -6.50
C LEU A 124 5.54 5.19 -5.87
N PRO A 125 5.03 6.43 -6.04
CA PRO A 125 3.72 6.80 -5.52
C PRO A 125 2.58 5.95 -6.08
N LEU A 126 2.60 5.69 -7.39
CA LEU A 126 1.58 4.88 -8.06
C LEU A 126 1.66 3.40 -7.64
N GLU A 127 2.87 2.84 -7.60
CA GLU A 127 3.11 1.46 -7.15
C GLU A 127 2.65 1.26 -5.70
N ALA A 128 2.97 2.20 -4.81
CA ALA A 128 2.54 2.16 -3.42
C ALA A 128 1.02 2.27 -3.27
N CYS A 129 0.33 3.06 -4.10
CA CYS A 129 -1.13 3.14 -4.12
C CYS A 129 -1.77 1.84 -4.66
N ALA A 130 -1.18 1.23 -5.68
CA ALA A 130 -1.64 -0.07 -6.20
C ALA A 130 -1.52 -1.18 -5.14
N LEU A 131 -0.41 -1.24 -4.45
CA LEU A 131 -0.19 -2.18 -3.35
C LEU A 131 -1.12 -1.92 -2.15
N ALA A 132 -1.39 -0.66 -1.82
CA ALA A 132 -2.34 -0.30 -0.78
C ALA A 132 -3.77 -0.76 -1.13
N LEU A 133 -4.21 -0.58 -2.37
CA LEU A 133 -5.50 -1.06 -2.86
C LEU A 133 -5.58 -2.58 -2.83
N TRP A 134 -4.53 -3.27 -3.31
CA TRP A 134 -4.43 -4.73 -3.25
C TRP A 134 -4.49 -5.24 -1.80
N GLY A 135 -3.73 -4.63 -0.89
CA GLY A 135 -3.77 -4.96 0.53
C GLY A 135 -5.14 -4.76 1.15
N ALA A 136 -5.82 -3.67 0.83
CA ALA A 136 -7.18 -3.40 1.31
C ALA A 136 -8.21 -4.44 0.81
N LYS A 137 -8.03 -4.99 -0.40
CA LYS A 137 -8.90 -6.05 -0.95
C LYS A 137 -8.57 -7.45 -0.43
N THR A 138 -7.32 -7.74 -0.14
CA THR A 138 -6.88 -9.09 0.24
C THR A 138 -6.83 -9.32 1.74
N CYS A 139 -6.62 -8.28 2.53
CA CYS A 139 -6.55 -8.37 3.98
C CYS A 139 -7.94 -8.61 4.58
N LYS A 140 -8.04 -9.67 5.40
CA LYS A 140 -9.27 -10.03 6.10
C LYS A 140 -9.31 -9.52 7.56
N ARG A 141 -8.25 -8.85 8.02
CA ARG A 141 -8.22 -8.31 9.38
C ARG A 141 -9.14 -7.11 9.49
N ASP A 142 -10.03 -7.15 10.47
CA ASP A 142 -10.83 -5.99 10.89
C ASP A 142 -10.20 -5.42 12.17
N PRO A 143 -9.58 -4.24 12.14
CA PRO A 143 -8.97 -3.64 13.31
C PRO A 143 -9.98 -3.22 14.39
N THR A 144 -11.26 -3.07 14.03
CA THR A 144 -12.33 -2.65 14.96
C THR A 144 -13.02 -3.83 15.62
N ARG A 145 -12.74 -5.05 15.18
CA ARG A 145 -13.33 -6.27 15.73
C ARG A 145 -12.86 -6.51 17.16
N LYS A 146 -13.76 -6.30 18.13
CA LYS A 146 -13.51 -6.69 19.54
C LYS A 146 -13.44 -8.21 19.62
N MET A 147 -12.39 -8.76 20.25
CA MET A 147 -12.38 -10.17 20.61
C MET A 147 -13.57 -10.40 21.56
N ARG A 148 -14.49 -11.28 21.17
CA ARG A 148 -15.45 -11.86 22.10
C ARG A 148 -14.68 -12.89 22.92
N ILE A 149 -14.39 -12.55 24.16
CA ILE A 149 -13.95 -13.52 25.16
C ILE A 149 -15.23 -14.27 25.55
N GLY A 150 -15.33 -15.50 25.08
CA GLY A 150 -16.38 -16.43 25.51
C GLY A 150 -16.02 -17.04 26.85
#